data_33c6070ad142674c999655015426fd32
#
_entry.id   33c6070ad142674c999655015426fd32
#
_cell.length_a   1.000
_cell.length_b   1.000
_cell.length_c   1.000
_cell.angle_alpha   90.00
_cell.angle_beta   90.00
_cell.angle_gamma   90.00
#
_symmetry.space_group_name_H-M   'P 1'
#
loop_
_entity.id
_entity.type
_entity.pdbx_description
1 polymer ?
#
loop_
_entity_poly.entity_id
_entity_poly.type
_entity_poly.pdbx_seq_one_letter_code
_entity_poly.pdbx_strand_id
1 'polypeptide(L)'
;MRTAALCALAAIWLAGPAAAQTHAVAGQFGMLGEWDLTATVAKQPAGHWAGLAHMRHIGYCTVEGPEEKAGEFQLKLVEARGRINGTLLIDGLACTFSARLKDGYDGTLRCPDRRDVPITLSVD
;
A
#
# COMPACT_ATOMS: atom_id res chain seq x y z
N MET A 1 15.10 -20.38 64.44
CA MET A 1 14.31 -20.54 63.20
C MET A 1 14.51 -19.31 62.33
N ARG A 2 15.16 -19.49 61.24
CA ARG A 2 15.38 -18.40 60.27
C ARG A 2 14.45 -18.65 59.09
N THR A 3 13.45 -17.80 58.92
CA THR A 3 12.58 -17.78 57.76
C THR A 3 13.28 -16.97 56.67
N ALA A 4 13.74 -17.67 55.63
CA ALA A 4 14.26 -17.03 54.44
C ALA A 4 13.06 -16.60 53.59
N ALA A 5 12.87 -15.29 53.45
CA ALA A 5 11.92 -14.73 52.52
C ALA A 5 12.53 -14.76 51.11
N LEU A 6 12.05 -15.61 50.28
CA LEU A 6 12.37 -15.64 48.85
C LEU A 6 11.57 -14.51 48.16
N CYS A 7 12.26 -13.41 47.86
CA CYS A 7 11.73 -12.41 46.95
C CYS A 7 11.82 -12.95 45.53
N ALA A 8 10.69 -13.43 45.02
CA ALA A 8 10.56 -13.74 43.61
C ALA A 8 10.45 -12.40 42.80
N LEU A 9 11.54 -12.01 42.17
CA LEU A 9 11.55 -10.94 41.21
C LEU A 9 10.84 -11.43 39.93
N ALA A 10 9.58 -11.10 39.81
CA ALA A 10 8.85 -11.30 38.59
C ALA A 10 9.38 -10.27 37.56
N ALA A 11 10.23 -10.71 36.63
CA ALA A 11 10.64 -9.91 35.49
C ALA A 11 9.45 -9.77 34.56
N ILE A 12 8.79 -8.64 34.65
CA ILE A 12 7.73 -8.28 33.71
C ILE A 12 8.45 -7.90 32.40
N TRP A 13 8.42 -8.81 31.44
CA TRP A 13 8.85 -8.54 30.09
C TRP A 13 7.79 -7.64 29.44
N LEU A 14 8.05 -6.35 29.41
CA LEU A 14 7.28 -5.40 28.59
C LEU A 14 7.64 -5.67 27.13
N ALA A 15 6.92 -6.59 26.50
CA ALA A 15 6.94 -6.70 25.06
C ALA A 15 6.29 -5.43 24.51
N GLY A 16 7.11 -4.46 24.05
CA GLY A 16 6.62 -3.31 23.31
C GLY A 16 5.91 -3.78 22.03
N PRO A 17 4.94 -3.00 21.50
CA PRO A 17 4.33 -3.33 20.23
C PRO A 17 5.42 -3.43 19.15
N ALA A 18 5.50 -4.56 18.46
CA ALA A 18 6.37 -4.71 17.33
C ALA A 18 6.00 -3.64 16.30
N ALA A 19 6.97 -2.79 15.92
CA ALA A 19 6.75 -1.81 14.88
C ALA A 19 6.34 -2.54 13.60
N ALA A 20 5.14 -2.28 13.08
CA ALA A 20 4.68 -2.85 11.83
C ALA A 20 5.61 -2.37 10.71
N GLN A 21 6.09 -3.30 9.86
CA GLN A 21 6.81 -2.91 8.66
C GLN A 21 5.87 -2.18 7.73
N THR A 22 6.27 -0.99 7.31
CA THR A 22 5.51 -0.18 6.37
C THR A 22 6.39 0.24 5.20
N HIS A 23 5.77 0.40 4.05
CA HIS A 23 6.39 0.97 2.86
C HIS A 23 5.53 2.09 2.31
N ALA A 24 6.18 3.14 1.85
CA ALA A 24 5.51 4.18 1.08
C ALA A 24 5.46 3.78 -0.38
N VAL A 25 4.29 3.95 -0.98
CA VAL A 25 4.06 3.70 -2.39
C VAL A 25 3.67 5.03 -3.03
N ALA A 26 4.31 5.35 -4.11
CA ALA A 26 3.97 6.52 -4.92
C ALA A 26 3.91 6.12 -6.38
N GLY A 27 3.05 6.75 -7.14
CA GLY A 27 2.95 6.46 -8.55
C GLY A 27 1.96 7.33 -9.27
N GLN A 28 1.70 6.95 -10.49
CA GLN A 28 0.76 7.63 -11.37
C GLN A 28 -0.02 6.59 -12.15
N PHE A 29 -1.26 6.89 -12.44
CA PHE A 29 -2.08 6.07 -13.33
C PHE A 29 -2.99 6.95 -14.19
N GLY A 30 -3.52 6.35 -15.25
CA GLY A 30 -4.32 7.03 -16.25
C GLY A 30 -3.67 6.99 -17.62
N MET A 31 -4.42 7.25 -18.67
CA MET A 31 -3.92 7.21 -20.06
C MET A 31 -2.81 8.22 -20.31
N LEU A 32 -2.83 9.34 -19.56
CA LEU A 32 -1.81 10.39 -19.63
C LEU A 32 -1.05 10.55 -18.30
N GLY A 33 -1.18 9.58 -17.37
CA GLY A 33 -0.62 9.71 -16.03
C GLY A 33 -1.24 10.83 -15.22
N GLU A 34 -2.50 11.13 -15.44
CA GLU A 34 -3.19 12.30 -14.88
C GLU A 34 -3.59 12.13 -13.40
N TRP A 35 -3.45 10.94 -12.86
CA TRP A 35 -3.70 10.66 -11.44
C TRP A 35 -2.41 10.38 -10.69
N ASP A 36 -2.14 11.15 -9.66
CA ASP A 36 -1.12 10.81 -8.67
C ASP A 36 -1.70 9.86 -7.63
N LEU A 37 -0.91 8.87 -7.28
CA LEU A 37 -1.24 7.87 -6.27
C LEU A 37 -0.20 7.90 -5.16
N THR A 38 -0.64 7.97 -3.92
CA THR A 38 0.20 7.74 -2.75
C THR A 38 -0.49 6.77 -1.81
N ALA A 39 0.28 5.90 -1.21
CA ALA A 39 -0.23 4.95 -0.23
C ALA A 39 0.86 4.61 0.78
N THR A 40 0.45 4.26 1.98
CA THR A 40 1.32 3.64 2.97
C THR A 40 0.76 2.25 3.24
N VAL A 41 1.56 1.24 2.98
CA VAL A 41 1.14 -0.16 3.13
C VAL A 41 1.89 -0.82 4.26
N ALA A 42 1.20 -1.67 5.00
CA ALA A 42 1.74 -2.49 6.06
C ALA A 42 1.58 -3.97 5.72
N LYS A 43 2.55 -4.78 6.14
CA LYS A 43 2.49 -6.22 5.93
C LYS A 43 1.36 -6.83 6.75
N GLN A 44 0.52 -7.60 6.08
CA GLN A 44 -0.60 -8.30 6.70
C GLN A 44 -0.20 -9.73 7.10
N PRO A 45 -0.93 -10.35 8.06
CA PRO A 45 -0.65 -11.73 8.48
C PRO A 45 -0.67 -12.74 7.34
N ALA A 46 -1.47 -12.51 6.32
CA ALA A 46 -1.56 -13.39 5.14
C ALA A 46 -0.39 -13.21 4.15
N GLY A 47 0.53 -12.28 4.40
CA GLY A 47 1.72 -12.08 3.59
C GLY A 47 1.61 -11.00 2.51
N HIS A 48 0.43 -10.46 2.26
CA HIS A 48 0.27 -9.31 1.37
C HIS A 48 0.47 -7.99 2.11
N TRP A 49 0.59 -6.91 1.36
CA TRP A 49 0.72 -5.56 1.87
C TRP A 49 -0.56 -4.79 1.62
N ALA A 50 -1.05 -4.05 2.59
CA ALA A 50 -2.29 -3.30 2.46
C ALA A 50 -2.23 -1.98 3.21
N GLY A 51 -2.97 -1.00 2.73
CA GLY A 51 -3.07 0.30 3.36
C GLY A 51 -4.06 1.21 2.64
N LEU A 52 -4.19 2.40 3.16
CA LEU A 52 -5.02 3.43 2.55
C LEU A 52 -4.26 4.11 1.42
N ALA A 53 -4.97 4.35 0.34
CA ALA A 53 -4.47 5.07 -0.81
C ALA A 53 -5.15 6.42 -0.94
N HIS A 54 -4.41 7.38 -1.42
CA HIS A 54 -4.88 8.71 -1.77
C HIS A 54 -4.55 8.99 -3.23
N MET A 55 -5.54 9.43 -3.98
CA MET A 55 -5.40 9.71 -5.40
C MET A 55 -5.81 11.16 -5.67
N ARG A 56 -5.03 11.82 -6.50
CA ARG A 56 -5.22 13.22 -6.86
C ARG A 56 -5.12 13.39 -8.36
N HIS A 57 -6.12 14.01 -8.95
CA HIS A 57 -6.12 14.34 -10.37
C HIS A 57 -5.29 15.59 -10.64
N ILE A 58 -4.19 15.45 -11.32
CA ILE A 58 -3.22 16.54 -11.54
C ILE A 58 -3.45 17.31 -12.85
N GLY A 59 -4.25 16.76 -13.76
CA GLY A 59 -4.54 17.38 -15.05
C GLY A 59 -5.75 18.32 -15.08
N TYR A 60 -6.47 18.41 -13.96
CA TYR A 60 -7.70 19.17 -13.87
C TYR A 60 -7.78 19.90 -12.55
N CYS A 61 -7.91 21.21 -12.57
CA CYS A 61 -8.22 22.01 -11.39
C CYS A 61 -9.67 22.49 -11.47
N THR A 62 -10.46 22.12 -10.48
CA THR A 62 -11.80 22.68 -10.27
C THR A 62 -11.67 23.95 -9.42
N VAL A 63 -12.76 24.70 -9.30
CA VAL A 63 -12.81 25.91 -8.43
C VAL A 63 -12.47 25.56 -6.97
N GLU A 64 -12.72 24.32 -6.55
CA GLU A 64 -12.44 23.81 -5.19
C GLU A 64 -11.05 23.14 -5.07
N GLY A 65 -10.23 23.20 -6.12
CA GLY A 65 -8.93 22.54 -6.19
C GLY A 65 -8.94 21.25 -6.99
N PRO A 66 -7.85 20.46 -6.97
CA PRO A 66 -7.77 19.19 -7.67
C PRO A 66 -8.77 18.18 -7.11
N GLU A 67 -9.32 17.34 -7.98
CA GLU A 67 -10.14 16.22 -7.57
C GLU A 67 -9.30 15.23 -6.78
N GLU A 68 -9.81 14.80 -5.62
CA GLU A 68 -9.14 13.86 -4.74
C GLU A 68 -10.05 12.69 -4.44
N LYS A 69 -9.47 11.51 -4.39
CA LYS A 69 -10.17 10.28 -4.02
C LYS A 69 -9.36 9.52 -2.97
N ALA A 70 -10.05 8.86 -2.08
CA ALA A 70 -9.45 7.92 -1.15
C ALA A 70 -9.88 6.49 -1.52
N GLY A 71 -9.02 5.53 -1.23
CA GLY A 71 -9.31 4.14 -1.49
C GLY A 71 -8.46 3.21 -0.66
N GLU A 72 -8.54 1.93 -0.96
CA GLU A 72 -7.72 0.90 -0.34
C GLU A 72 -6.78 0.30 -1.37
N PHE A 73 -5.54 0.09 -0.96
CA PHE A 73 -4.49 -0.45 -1.79
C PHE A 73 -3.97 -1.75 -1.19
N GLN A 74 -3.93 -2.79 -2.01
CA GLN A 74 -3.32 -4.06 -1.64
C GLN A 74 -2.32 -4.46 -2.71
N LEU A 75 -1.18 -4.98 -2.28
CA LEU A 75 -0.20 -5.50 -3.20
C LEU A 75 0.42 -6.79 -2.69
N LYS A 76 0.78 -7.63 -3.64
CA LYS A 76 1.51 -8.86 -3.40
C LYS A 76 2.77 -8.85 -4.26
N LEU A 77 3.91 -9.01 -3.59
CA LEU A 77 5.19 -9.11 -4.27
C LEU A 77 5.39 -10.53 -4.79
N VAL A 78 5.67 -10.64 -6.07
CA VAL A 78 6.10 -11.90 -6.69
C VAL A 78 7.60 -11.79 -6.94
N GLU A 79 8.39 -12.02 -5.89
CA GLU A 79 9.84 -11.75 -5.84
C GLU A 79 10.62 -12.47 -6.93
N ALA A 80 10.24 -13.70 -7.27
CA ALA A 80 10.96 -14.51 -8.24
C ALA A 80 10.93 -13.96 -9.68
N ARG A 81 10.07 -12.97 -9.96
CA ARG A 81 9.86 -12.44 -11.32
C ARG A 81 9.94 -10.93 -11.42
N GLY A 82 10.27 -10.23 -10.34
CA GLY A 82 10.24 -8.76 -10.33
C GLY A 82 8.87 -8.20 -10.66
N ARG A 83 7.81 -8.85 -10.21
CA ARG A 83 6.42 -8.43 -10.45
C ARG A 83 5.71 -8.13 -9.16
N ILE A 84 4.79 -7.20 -9.24
CA ILE A 84 3.78 -6.97 -8.22
C ILE A 84 2.40 -7.11 -8.84
N ASN A 85 1.51 -7.72 -8.09
CA ASN A 85 0.09 -7.78 -8.40
C ASN A 85 -0.67 -7.16 -7.26
N GLY A 86 -1.77 -6.50 -7.54
CA GLY A 86 -2.53 -5.90 -6.48
C GLY A 86 -3.93 -5.49 -6.89
N THR A 87 -4.58 -4.85 -5.93
CA THR A 87 -5.93 -4.34 -6.07
C THR A 87 -5.97 -2.92 -5.54
N LEU A 88 -6.64 -2.06 -6.26
CA LEU A 88 -6.93 -0.70 -5.85
C LEU A 88 -8.44 -0.53 -5.82
N LEU A 89 -8.99 -0.30 -4.63
CA LEU A 89 -10.42 -0.04 -4.45
C LEU A 89 -10.65 1.47 -4.51
N ILE A 90 -11.40 1.92 -5.51
CA ILE A 90 -11.72 3.33 -5.76
C ILE A 90 -13.22 3.48 -5.87
N ASP A 91 -13.84 4.31 -5.03
CA ASP A 91 -15.29 4.59 -5.05
C ASP A 91 -16.15 3.32 -5.10
N GLY A 92 -15.75 2.28 -4.37
CA GLY A 92 -16.44 0.99 -4.38
C GLY A 92 -16.14 0.10 -5.58
N LEU A 93 -15.32 0.55 -6.54
CA LEU A 93 -14.88 -0.26 -7.68
C LEU A 93 -13.55 -0.93 -7.39
N ALA A 94 -13.50 -2.24 -7.53
CA ALA A 94 -12.27 -3.00 -7.38
C ALA A 94 -11.52 -3.05 -8.70
N CYS A 95 -10.37 -2.37 -8.74
CA CYS A 95 -9.46 -2.39 -9.87
C CYS A 95 -8.30 -3.33 -9.54
N THR A 96 -7.86 -4.12 -10.50
CA THR A 96 -6.71 -4.99 -10.36
C THR A 96 -5.55 -4.47 -11.20
N PHE A 97 -4.32 -4.66 -10.72
CA PHE A 97 -3.15 -4.27 -11.47
C PHE A 97 -2.07 -5.33 -11.42
N SER A 98 -1.24 -5.33 -12.45
CA SER A 98 -0.04 -6.12 -12.55
C SER A 98 1.07 -5.24 -13.12
N ALA A 99 2.22 -5.23 -12.48
CA ALA A 99 3.33 -4.39 -12.87
C ALA A 99 4.66 -5.14 -12.78
N ARG A 100 5.60 -4.77 -13.65
CA ARG A 100 6.96 -5.32 -13.69
C ARG A 100 7.96 -4.31 -13.23
N LEU A 101 9.00 -4.76 -12.56
CA LEU A 101 10.13 -3.93 -12.17
C LEU A 101 10.95 -3.52 -13.40
N LYS A 102 10.96 -2.20 -13.67
CA LYS A 102 11.76 -1.57 -14.71
C LYS A 102 11.93 -0.10 -14.34
N ASP A 103 13.04 0.26 -13.68
CA ASP A 103 13.25 1.61 -13.12
C ASP A 103 12.06 2.10 -12.27
N GLY A 104 11.50 1.22 -11.42
CA GLY A 104 10.21 1.29 -10.79
C GLY A 104 9.33 0.18 -11.34
N TYR A 105 8.04 0.20 -11.03
CA TYR A 105 7.10 -0.80 -11.51
C TYR A 105 6.21 -0.19 -12.58
N ASP A 106 6.23 -0.77 -13.77
CA ASP A 106 5.36 -0.39 -14.88
C ASP A 106 4.36 -1.50 -15.17
N GLY A 107 3.12 -1.14 -15.35
CA GLY A 107 2.09 -2.11 -15.61
C GLY A 107 0.77 -1.55 -16.06
N THR A 108 -0.25 -2.34 -15.85
CA THR A 108 -1.60 -2.08 -16.31
C THR A 108 -2.59 -2.25 -15.19
N LEU A 109 -3.49 -1.30 -15.07
CA LEU A 109 -4.62 -1.29 -14.15
C LEU A 109 -5.90 -1.62 -14.93
N ARG A 110 -6.72 -2.53 -14.39
CA ARG A 110 -8.01 -2.90 -14.96
C ARG A 110 -9.11 -2.66 -13.94
N CYS A 111 -10.06 -1.83 -14.34
CA CYS A 111 -11.27 -1.56 -13.58
C CYS A 111 -12.49 -2.13 -14.30
N PRO A 112 -13.62 -2.37 -13.61
CA PRO A 112 -14.83 -2.89 -14.28
C PRO A 112 -15.35 -2.01 -15.42
N ASP A 113 -15.14 -0.71 -15.33
CA ASP A 113 -15.54 0.29 -16.32
C ASP A 113 -14.44 0.67 -17.31
N ARG A 114 -13.20 0.28 -17.05
CA ARG A 114 -12.03 0.64 -17.87
C ARG A 114 -11.04 -0.51 -17.94
N ARG A 115 -10.44 -0.70 -19.10
CA ARG A 115 -9.39 -1.71 -19.32
C ARG A 115 -8.09 -1.05 -19.73
N ASP A 116 -7.00 -1.68 -19.33
CA ASP A 116 -5.64 -1.36 -19.79
C ASP A 116 -5.23 0.10 -19.53
N VAL A 117 -5.50 0.57 -18.32
CA VAL A 117 -5.03 1.87 -17.87
C VAL A 117 -3.57 1.74 -17.43
N PRO A 118 -2.63 2.53 -18.00
CA PRO A 118 -1.24 2.50 -17.55
C PRO A 118 -1.10 2.90 -16.09
N ILE A 119 -0.25 2.20 -15.36
CA ILE A 119 0.12 2.50 -13.98
C ILE A 119 1.61 2.37 -13.79
N THR A 120 2.20 3.34 -13.10
CA THR A 120 3.60 3.29 -12.67
C THR A 120 3.66 3.43 -11.16
N LEU A 121 4.48 2.63 -10.50
CA LEU A 121 4.60 2.62 -9.06
C LEU A 121 6.07 2.62 -8.64
N SER A 122 6.33 3.32 -7.55
CA SER A 122 7.59 3.29 -6.83
C SER A 122 7.31 2.85 -5.40
N VAL A 123 8.04 1.87 -4.92
CA VAL A 123 7.96 1.34 -3.55
C VAL A 123 9.31 1.56 -2.88
N ASP A 124 9.30 2.25 -1.76
CA ASP A 124 10.54 2.48 -1.00
C ASP A 124 10.95 1.30 -0.11
#